data_4afff57b5ee981d51345cf7081262c1f
#
_entry.id   4afff57b5ee981d51345cf7081262c1f
#
_cell.length_a   1.000
_cell.length_b   1.000
_cell.length_c   1.000
_cell.angle_alpha   90.00
_cell.angle_beta   90.00
_cell.angle_gamma   90.00
#
_symmetry.space_group_name_H-M   'P 1'
#
loop_
_entity.id
_entity.type
_entity.pdbx_description
1 polymer ?
#
loop_
_entity_poly.entity_id
_entity_poly.type
_entity_poly.pdbx_seq_one_letter_code
_entity_poly.pdbx_strand_id
1 'polypeptide(L)'
;MKVTRAQAEANRERIVDVAGKLFREKGFDGIGLNELMQAAGLTRGGFYGHFESKDELAGLACERALMANQHYWEELSAKPPAEALRALVGFYLSDLHCQHTAKGCAMAALAGDVARAGPALKGTFETGVDNFLRVLEPLMQGGEPAERREQALAALSQLVGALVLSRAVRSPELSGELRAAAGASVLRSAAAG
;
A
#
# COMPACT_ATOMS: atom_id res chain seq x y z
N MET A 1 13.55 0.20 -35.68
CA MET A 1 14.29 1.31 -35.03
C MET A 1 14.85 0.76 -33.71
N LYS A 2 16.14 0.95 -33.43
CA LYS A 2 16.75 0.45 -32.18
C LYS A 2 16.32 1.38 -31.04
N VAL A 3 15.69 0.83 -30.00
CA VAL A 3 15.29 1.59 -28.80
C VAL A 3 16.55 2.14 -28.11
N THR A 4 16.58 3.44 -27.79
CA THR A 4 17.70 4.03 -27.04
C THR A 4 17.69 3.58 -25.59
N ARG A 5 18.83 3.67 -24.87
CA ARG A 5 18.94 3.32 -23.46
C ARG A 5 17.94 4.15 -22.60
N ALA A 6 17.83 5.45 -22.87
CA ALA A 6 16.87 6.32 -22.17
C ALA A 6 15.42 5.90 -22.41
N GLN A 7 15.08 5.50 -23.64
CA GLN A 7 13.73 5.00 -23.96
C GLN A 7 13.44 3.65 -23.30
N ALA A 8 14.45 2.76 -23.20
CA ALA A 8 14.29 1.49 -22.49
C ALA A 8 14.03 1.70 -21.00
N GLU A 9 14.74 2.62 -20.36
CA GLU A 9 14.53 2.98 -18.95
C GLU A 9 13.15 3.60 -18.74
N ALA A 10 12.76 4.56 -19.55
CA ALA A 10 11.41 5.16 -19.49
C ALA A 10 10.29 4.13 -19.68
N ASN A 11 10.50 3.13 -20.54
CA ASN A 11 9.55 2.02 -20.72
C ASN A 11 9.49 1.15 -19.46
N ARG A 12 10.64 0.80 -18.86
CA ARG A 12 10.73 0.01 -17.63
C ARG A 12 9.98 0.67 -16.48
N GLU A 13 10.22 1.96 -16.26
CA GLU A 13 9.52 2.76 -15.24
C GLU A 13 8.01 2.74 -15.46
N ARG A 14 7.56 2.97 -16.69
CA ARG A 14 6.14 2.94 -17.05
C ARG A 14 5.50 1.58 -16.81
N ILE A 15 6.20 0.48 -17.13
CA ILE A 15 5.69 -0.87 -16.86
C ILE A 15 5.51 -1.08 -15.35
N VAL A 16 6.47 -0.67 -14.52
CA VAL A 16 6.38 -0.79 -13.05
C VAL A 16 5.21 0.03 -12.50
N ASP A 17 5.01 1.26 -12.98
CA ASP A 17 3.89 2.12 -12.55
C ASP A 17 2.53 1.54 -12.93
N VAL A 18 2.39 1.05 -14.15
CA VAL A 18 1.16 0.41 -14.64
C VAL A 18 0.89 -0.88 -13.87
N ALA A 19 1.93 -1.72 -13.68
CA ALA A 19 1.84 -2.95 -12.93
C ALA A 19 1.39 -2.69 -11.48
N GLY A 20 1.96 -1.69 -10.83
CA GLY A 20 1.58 -1.32 -9.46
C GLY A 20 0.10 -0.97 -9.30
N LYS A 21 -0.52 -0.32 -10.29
CA LYS A 21 -1.96 -0.03 -10.31
C LYS A 21 -2.77 -1.30 -10.54
N LEU A 22 -2.44 -2.05 -11.58
CA LEU A 22 -3.19 -3.24 -11.99
C LEU A 22 -3.10 -4.37 -10.96
N PHE A 23 -1.95 -4.57 -10.33
CA PHE A 23 -1.82 -5.55 -9.25
C PHE A 23 -2.67 -5.18 -8.03
N ARG A 24 -2.76 -3.89 -7.66
CA ARG A 24 -3.66 -3.48 -6.57
C ARG A 24 -5.14 -3.68 -6.91
N GLU A 25 -5.53 -3.59 -8.18
CA GLU A 25 -6.91 -3.79 -8.62
C GLU A 25 -7.28 -5.27 -8.77
N LYS A 26 -6.36 -6.08 -9.29
CA LYS A 26 -6.65 -7.45 -9.78
C LYS A 26 -5.89 -8.55 -9.04
N GLY A 27 -4.96 -8.21 -8.16
CA GLY A 27 -4.00 -9.16 -7.61
C GLY A 27 -2.88 -9.54 -8.59
N PHE A 28 -1.87 -10.27 -8.11
CA PHE A 28 -0.76 -10.68 -8.96
C PHE A 28 -1.19 -11.68 -10.04
N ASP A 29 -2.10 -12.60 -9.72
CA ASP A 29 -2.57 -13.63 -10.66
C ASP A 29 -3.75 -13.18 -11.51
N GLY A 30 -4.44 -12.11 -11.10
CA GLY A 30 -5.61 -11.58 -11.78
C GLY A 30 -5.33 -10.86 -13.10
N ILE A 31 -4.05 -10.68 -13.48
CA ILE A 31 -3.67 -10.02 -14.73
C ILE A 31 -2.55 -10.78 -15.46
N GLY A 32 -2.73 -11.02 -16.76
CA GLY A 32 -1.74 -11.64 -17.63
C GLY A 32 -0.70 -10.65 -18.16
N LEU A 33 0.51 -11.16 -18.51
CA LEU A 33 1.59 -10.33 -19.08
C LEU A 33 1.18 -9.57 -20.34
N ASN A 34 0.33 -10.16 -21.17
CA ASN A 34 -0.12 -9.51 -22.41
C ASN A 34 -0.96 -8.26 -22.10
N GLU A 35 -1.93 -8.39 -21.19
CA GLU A 35 -2.80 -7.28 -20.76
C GLU A 35 -2.00 -6.18 -20.08
N LEU A 36 -1.07 -6.56 -19.19
CA LEU A 36 -0.20 -5.63 -18.49
C LEU A 36 0.66 -4.81 -19.47
N MET A 37 1.31 -5.48 -20.43
CA MET A 37 2.16 -4.80 -21.41
C MET A 37 1.34 -3.91 -22.37
N GLN A 38 0.15 -4.35 -22.78
CA GLN A 38 -0.78 -3.51 -23.55
C GLN A 38 -1.20 -2.26 -22.78
N ALA A 39 -1.52 -2.39 -21.48
CA ALA A 39 -1.84 -1.25 -20.64
C ALA A 39 -0.65 -0.26 -20.49
N ALA A 40 0.59 -0.77 -20.54
CA ALA A 40 1.79 0.06 -20.60
C ALA A 40 2.10 0.64 -22.00
N GLY A 41 1.26 0.35 -23.03
CA GLY A 41 1.47 0.80 -24.42
C GLY A 41 2.63 0.07 -25.12
N LEU A 42 2.91 -1.17 -24.72
CA LEU A 42 4.01 -1.99 -25.22
C LEU A 42 3.53 -3.38 -25.66
N THR A 43 4.36 -4.09 -26.41
CA THR A 43 4.08 -5.47 -26.83
C THR A 43 4.56 -6.47 -25.80
N ARG A 44 3.89 -7.64 -25.69
CA ARG A 44 4.30 -8.74 -24.82
C ARG A 44 5.76 -9.16 -25.04
N GLY A 45 6.23 -9.18 -26.29
CA GLY A 45 7.59 -9.58 -26.64
C GLY A 45 8.67 -8.66 -26.02
N GLY A 46 8.32 -7.40 -25.71
CA GLY A 46 9.23 -6.48 -25.05
C GLY A 46 9.44 -6.74 -23.55
N PHE A 47 8.61 -7.56 -22.91
CA PHE A 47 8.66 -7.80 -21.46
C PHE A 47 10.02 -8.34 -21.00
N TYR A 48 10.51 -9.39 -21.62
CA TYR A 48 11.78 -10.04 -21.26
C TYR A 48 13.04 -9.22 -21.60
N GLY A 49 12.86 -8.09 -22.29
CA GLY A 49 13.91 -7.08 -22.44
C GLY A 49 14.03 -6.13 -21.25
N HIS A 50 13.09 -6.18 -20.30
CA HIS A 50 13.03 -5.30 -19.12
C HIS A 50 13.04 -6.07 -17.79
N PHE A 51 12.47 -7.29 -17.73
CA PHE A 51 12.30 -8.09 -16.51
C PHE A 51 12.56 -9.56 -16.80
N GLU A 52 13.14 -10.27 -15.84
CA GLU A 52 13.41 -11.70 -15.92
C GLU A 52 12.13 -12.53 -15.71
N SER A 53 11.21 -12.02 -14.85
CA SER A 53 9.97 -12.71 -14.49
C SER A 53 8.86 -11.73 -14.11
N LYS A 54 7.62 -12.23 -14.07
CA LYS A 54 6.48 -11.50 -13.51
C LYS A 54 6.65 -11.24 -12.01
N ASP A 55 7.34 -12.13 -11.30
CA ASP A 55 7.60 -12.01 -9.88
C ASP A 55 8.59 -10.88 -9.58
N GLU A 56 9.62 -10.70 -10.42
CA GLU A 56 10.51 -9.52 -10.34
C GLU A 56 9.71 -8.23 -10.50
N LEU A 57 8.87 -8.16 -11.53
CA LEU A 57 8.01 -7.00 -11.75
C LEU A 57 7.05 -6.78 -10.56
N ALA A 58 6.47 -7.85 -10.00
CA ALA A 58 5.60 -7.76 -8.83
C ALA A 58 6.34 -7.19 -7.62
N GLY A 59 7.59 -7.61 -7.39
CA GLY A 59 8.45 -7.08 -6.33
C GLY A 59 8.67 -5.58 -6.47
N LEU A 60 9.13 -5.13 -7.64
CA LEU A 60 9.39 -3.72 -7.92
C LEU A 60 8.12 -2.85 -7.86
N ALA A 61 7.02 -3.36 -8.39
CA ALA A 61 5.73 -2.67 -8.36
C ALA A 61 5.16 -2.56 -6.94
N CYS A 62 5.33 -3.62 -6.13
CA CYS A 62 4.94 -3.65 -4.73
C CYS A 62 5.77 -2.66 -3.90
N GLU A 63 7.09 -2.68 -4.03
CA GLU A 63 8.00 -1.74 -3.38
C GLU A 63 7.60 -0.30 -3.66
N ARG A 64 7.47 0.07 -4.94
CA ARG A 64 7.06 1.41 -5.36
C ARG A 64 5.70 1.81 -4.79
N ALA A 65 4.74 0.88 -4.78
CA ALA A 65 3.41 1.15 -4.25
C ALA A 65 3.39 1.34 -2.72
N LEU A 66 4.25 0.62 -1.99
CA LEU A 66 4.41 0.78 -0.54
C LEU A 66 5.06 2.12 -0.17
N MET A 67 5.92 2.65 -1.04
CA MET A 67 6.61 3.93 -0.84
C MET A 67 5.85 5.14 -1.40
N ALA A 68 4.78 4.93 -2.17
CA ALA A 68 4.10 5.99 -2.93
C ALA A 68 3.56 7.17 -2.11
N ASN A 69 3.29 6.98 -0.82
CA ASN A 69 2.76 8.02 0.07
C ASN A 69 3.81 8.57 1.05
N GLN A 70 5.09 8.27 0.88
CA GLN A 70 6.15 8.66 1.82
C GLN A 70 6.18 10.19 2.03
N HIS A 71 6.10 10.97 0.96
CA HIS A 71 6.08 12.43 1.06
C HIS A 71 4.89 12.96 1.89
N TYR A 72 3.70 12.38 1.70
CA TYR A 72 2.53 12.74 2.51
C TYR A 72 2.72 12.41 3.98
N TRP A 73 3.36 11.29 4.30
CA TRP A 73 3.68 10.93 5.69
C TRP A 73 4.72 11.86 6.31
N GLU A 74 5.71 12.31 5.54
CA GLU A 74 6.71 13.31 5.97
C GLU A 74 6.04 14.65 6.29
N GLU A 75 5.09 15.11 5.48
CA GLU A 75 4.30 16.32 5.76
C GLU A 75 3.46 16.19 7.04
N LEU A 76 2.88 15.00 7.27
CA LEU A 76 2.11 14.75 8.49
C LEU A 76 3.00 14.76 9.75
N SER A 77 4.22 14.26 9.67
CA SER A 77 5.14 14.20 10.81
C SER A 77 5.59 15.60 11.29
N ALA A 78 5.38 16.64 10.49
CA ALA A 78 5.61 18.04 10.91
C ALA A 78 4.51 18.62 11.82
N LYS A 79 3.37 17.90 11.96
CA LYS A 79 2.24 18.30 12.80
C LYS A 79 2.37 17.76 14.23
N PRO A 80 1.65 18.33 15.20
CA PRO A 80 1.52 17.72 16.53
C PRO A 80 0.99 16.28 16.42
N PRO A 81 1.52 15.30 17.19
CA PRO A 81 1.21 13.88 17.02
C PRO A 81 -0.29 13.54 16.97
N ALA A 82 -1.09 14.12 17.87
CA ALA A 82 -2.53 13.89 17.91
C ALA A 82 -3.28 14.46 16.67
N GLU A 83 -2.79 15.55 16.08
CA GLU A 83 -3.33 16.10 14.85
C GLU A 83 -2.92 15.27 13.64
N ALA A 84 -1.63 14.89 13.58
CA ALA A 84 -1.09 14.02 12.54
C ALA A 84 -1.82 12.68 12.50
N LEU A 85 -2.04 12.04 13.67
CA LEU A 85 -2.78 10.79 13.73
C LEU A 85 -4.22 10.93 13.26
N ARG A 86 -4.94 11.98 13.67
CA ARG A 86 -6.31 12.25 13.17
C ARG A 86 -6.34 12.43 11.66
N ALA A 87 -5.38 13.17 11.10
CA ALA A 87 -5.28 13.39 9.66
C ALA A 87 -4.96 12.09 8.92
N LEU A 88 -4.02 11.26 9.44
CA LEU A 88 -3.67 9.95 8.89
C LEU A 88 -4.89 9.03 8.86
N VAL A 89 -5.56 8.85 10.00
CA VAL A 89 -6.75 7.97 10.14
C VAL A 89 -7.86 8.46 9.21
N GLY A 90 -8.13 9.75 9.17
CA GLY A 90 -9.15 10.36 8.31
C GLY A 90 -8.87 10.15 6.82
N PHE A 91 -7.62 10.32 6.38
CA PHE A 91 -7.22 10.03 5.00
C PHE A 91 -7.29 8.53 4.70
N TYR A 92 -6.69 7.68 5.58
CA TYR A 92 -6.57 6.26 5.33
C TYR A 92 -7.91 5.54 5.27
N LEU A 93 -8.88 5.92 6.12
CA LEU A 93 -10.22 5.34 6.18
C LEU A 93 -11.28 6.16 5.41
N SER A 94 -10.87 7.10 4.54
CA SER A 94 -11.79 7.88 3.71
C SER A 94 -12.50 7.02 2.66
N ASP A 95 -13.68 7.47 2.22
CA ASP A 95 -14.42 6.87 1.10
C ASP A 95 -13.56 6.85 -0.17
N LEU A 96 -12.86 7.94 -0.44
CA LEU A 96 -11.98 8.09 -1.60
C LEU A 96 -10.90 7.00 -1.61
N HIS A 97 -10.22 6.79 -0.48
CA HIS A 97 -9.18 5.76 -0.38
C HIS A 97 -9.76 4.33 -0.45
N CYS A 98 -10.94 4.12 0.10
CA CYS A 98 -11.64 2.84 0.01
C CYS A 98 -11.98 2.49 -1.44
N GLN A 99 -12.50 3.44 -2.22
CA GLN A 99 -12.98 3.23 -3.59
C GLN A 99 -11.84 3.17 -4.62
N HIS A 100 -10.74 3.88 -4.43
CA HIS A 100 -9.65 3.98 -5.40
C HIS A 100 -8.52 2.98 -5.14
N THR A 101 -8.80 1.67 -5.33
CA THR A 101 -7.84 0.58 -5.06
C THR A 101 -6.53 0.74 -5.82
N ALA A 102 -6.57 1.14 -7.10
CA ALA A 102 -5.39 1.33 -7.95
C ALA A 102 -4.35 2.31 -7.37
N LYS A 103 -4.81 3.31 -6.61
CA LYS A 103 -3.96 4.35 -5.98
C LYS A 103 -3.90 4.21 -4.47
N GLY A 104 -4.63 3.24 -3.90
CA GLY A 104 -4.72 3.02 -2.47
C GLY A 104 -3.55 2.24 -1.89
N CYS A 105 -3.69 1.91 -0.61
CA CYS A 105 -2.68 1.17 0.14
C CYS A 105 -2.38 -0.20 -0.46
N ALA A 106 -1.11 -0.45 -0.77
CA ALA A 106 -0.65 -1.73 -1.30
C ALA A 106 -0.76 -2.86 -0.25
N MET A 107 -0.62 -2.55 1.05
CA MET A 107 -0.80 -3.55 2.11
C MET A 107 -2.22 -4.11 2.10
N ALA A 108 -3.22 -3.24 2.07
CA ALA A 108 -4.62 -3.66 2.04
C ALA A 108 -5.02 -4.39 0.74
N ALA A 109 -4.35 -4.07 -0.37
CA ALA A 109 -4.66 -4.68 -1.65
C ALA A 109 -3.94 -6.02 -1.88
N LEU A 110 -2.69 -6.15 -1.41
CA LEU A 110 -1.78 -7.22 -1.85
C LEU A 110 -1.34 -8.18 -0.73
N ALA A 111 -1.69 -7.93 0.56
CA ALA A 111 -1.27 -8.80 1.66
C ALA A 111 -1.65 -10.26 1.45
N GLY A 112 -2.85 -10.53 0.94
CA GLY A 112 -3.32 -11.88 0.64
C GLY A 112 -2.48 -12.58 -0.44
N ASP A 113 -2.06 -11.85 -1.48
CA ASP A 113 -1.20 -12.38 -2.54
C ASP A 113 0.24 -12.60 -2.04
N VAL A 114 0.77 -11.62 -1.31
CA VAL A 114 2.12 -11.71 -0.71
C VAL A 114 2.22 -12.87 0.28
N ALA A 115 1.16 -13.17 1.05
CA ALA A 115 1.14 -14.30 1.98
C ALA A 115 1.41 -15.64 1.28
N ARG A 116 1.01 -15.76 0.00
CA ARG A 116 1.22 -16.95 -0.86
C ARG A 116 2.50 -16.87 -1.70
N ALA A 117 3.16 -15.71 -1.73
CA ALA A 117 4.34 -15.49 -2.55
C ALA A 117 5.63 -16.03 -1.91
N GLY A 118 6.71 -16.03 -2.71
CA GLY A 118 8.05 -16.42 -2.28
C GLY A 118 8.70 -15.41 -1.29
N PRO A 119 9.85 -15.80 -0.70
CA PRO A 119 10.49 -15.05 0.38
C PRO A 119 10.94 -13.64 -0.05
N ALA A 120 11.35 -13.44 -1.30
CA ALA A 120 11.79 -12.13 -1.78
C ALA A 120 10.68 -11.09 -1.71
N LEU A 121 9.47 -11.42 -2.17
CA LEU A 121 8.33 -10.50 -2.14
C LEU A 121 7.82 -10.26 -0.71
N LYS A 122 7.89 -11.29 0.15
CA LYS A 122 7.60 -11.13 1.59
C LYS A 122 8.57 -10.16 2.25
N GLY A 123 9.86 -10.21 1.94
CA GLY A 123 10.86 -9.26 2.45
C GLY A 123 10.61 -7.82 1.99
N THR A 124 10.23 -7.63 0.72
CA THR A 124 9.82 -6.31 0.22
C THR A 124 8.60 -5.77 0.98
N PHE A 125 7.61 -6.62 1.21
CA PHE A 125 6.40 -6.25 1.93
C PHE A 125 6.67 -5.93 3.41
N GLU A 126 7.50 -6.72 4.08
CA GLU A 126 7.97 -6.51 5.46
C GLU A 126 8.64 -5.15 5.60
N THR A 127 9.54 -4.79 4.68
CA THR A 127 10.15 -3.45 4.63
C THR A 127 9.09 -2.34 4.55
N GLY A 128 8.05 -2.54 3.74
CA GLY A 128 6.93 -1.58 3.64
C GLY A 128 6.15 -1.46 4.95
N VAL A 129 5.89 -2.57 5.63
CA VAL A 129 5.25 -2.61 6.96
C VAL A 129 6.10 -1.85 7.98
N ASP A 130 7.40 -2.13 8.05
CA ASP A 130 8.31 -1.43 8.97
C ASP A 130 8.39 0.07 8.69
N ASN A 131 8.41 0.47 7.41
CA ASN A 131 8.39 1.90 7.05
C ASN A 131 7.10 2.59 7.53
N PHE A 132 5.95 1.94 7.44
CA PHE A 132 4.71 2.52 7.91
C PHE A 132 4.64 2.55 9.46
N LEU A 133 5.19 1.55 10.14
CA LEU A 133 5.33 1.56 11.60
C LEU A 133 6.21 2.71 12.09
N ARG A 134 7.31 3.03 11.39
CA ARG A 134 8.14 4.22 11.70
C ARG A 134 7.37 5.53 11.61
N VAL A 135 6.33 5.60 10.77
CA VAL A 135 5.42 6.75 10.71
C VAL A 135 4.44 6.75 11.89
N LEU A 136 3.90 5.58 12.26
CA LEU A 136 2.87 5.47 13.30
C LEU A 136 3.43 5.58 14.72
N GLU A 137 4.58 4.97 15.02
CA GLU A 137 5.15 4.93 16.37
C GLU A 137 5.30 6.32 17.02
N PRO A 138 5.81 7.35 16.33
CA PRO A 138 5.89 8.69 16.90
C PRO A 138 4.54 9.38 17.13
N LEU A 139 3.47 8.87 16.51
CA LEU A 139 2.11 9.40 16.65
C LEU A 139 1.36 8.80 17.85
N MET A 140 1.88 7.70 18.41
CA MET A 140 1.34 7.09 19.63
C MET A 140 1.73 7.95 20.85
N GLN A 141 0.78 8.21 21.75
CA GLN A 141 0.98 9.09 22.89
C GLN A 141 1.27 8.28 24.15
N GLY A 142 2.22 8.78 24.95
CA GLY A 142 2.58 8.16 26.23
C GLY A 142 3.42 6.89 26.10
N GLY A 143 3.69 6.26 27.23
CA GLY A 143 4.34 4.96 27.35
C GLY A 143 5.81 4.89 26.95
N GLU A 144 6.40 3.76 27.25
CA GLU A 144 7.75 3.39 26.83
C GLU A 144 7.80 3.08 25.31
N PRO A 145 8.98 3.08 24.67
CA PRO A 145 9.12 2.77 23.24
C PRO A 145 8.45 1.45 22.83
N ALA A 146 8.51 0.42 23.69
CA ALA A 146 7.87 -0.88 23.42
C ALA A 146 6.34 -0.79 23.38
N GLU A 147 5.74 0.01 24.26
CA GLU A 147 4.29 0.23 24.31
C GLU A 147 3.81 1.00 23.09
N ARG A 148 4.55 2.04 22.67
CA ARG A 148 4.24 2.78 21.42
C ARG A 148 4.31 1.89 20.20
N ARG A 149 5.30 0.99 20.14
CA ARG A 149 5.40 0.02 19.04
C ARG A 149 4.21 -0.94 19.04
N GLU A 150 3.80 -1.45 20.20
CA GLU A 150 2.61 -2.31 20.31
C GLU A 150 1.34 -1.60 19.86
N GLN A 151 1.14 -0.35 20.30
CA GLN A 151 0.03 0.49 19.85
C GLN A 151 0.06 0.73 18.34
N ALA A 152 1.24 1.00 17.77
CA ALA A 152 1.40 1.19 16.32
C ALA A 152 1.09 -0.08 15.51
N LEU A 153 1.52 -1.25 15.99
CA LEU A 153 1.20 -2.56 15.39
C LEU A 153 -0.32 -2.81 15.41
N ALA A 154 -0.98 -2.55 16.54
CA ALA A 154 -2.42 -2.68 16.67
C ALA A 154 -3.16 -1.69 15.75
N ALA A 155 -2.72 -0.43 15.72
CA ALA A 155 -3.30 0.60 14.84
C ALA A 155 -3.16 0.23 13.36
N LEU A 156 -1.97 -0.20 12.91
CA LEU A 156 -1.75 -0.66 11.54
C LEU A 156 -2.68 -1.81 11.17
N SER A 157 -2.77 -2.82 12.05
CA SER A 157 -3.63 -3.99 11.84
C SER A 157 -5.10 -3.60 11.70
N GLN A 158 -5.59 -2.68 12.55
CA GLN A 158 -6.95 -2.16 12.51
C GLN A 158 -7.22 -1.36 11.22
N LEU A 159 -6.31 -0.46 10.83
CA LEU A 159 -6.45 0.35 9.63
C LEU A 159 -6.50 -0.51 8.37
N VAL A 160 -5.53 -1.42 8.22
CA VAL A 160 -5.45 -2.32 7.06
C VAL A 160 -6.65 -3.25 7.04
N GLY A 161 -6.98 -3.90 8.16
CA GLY A 161 -8.12 -4.81 8.28
C GLY A 161 -9.45 -4.13 7.97
N ALA A 162 -9.69 -2.94 8.49
CA ALA A 162 -10.90 -2.17 8.21
C ALA A 162 -11.02 -1.82 6.72
N LEU A 163 -9.92 -1.41 6.08
CA LEU A 163 -9.92 -1.09 4.65
C LEU A 163 -10.19 -2.33 3.78
N VAL A 164 -9.58 -3.47 4.12
CA VAL A 164 -9.82 -4.75 3.43
C VAL A 164 -11.28 -5.17 3.55
N LEU A 165 -11.83 -5.19 4.76
CA LEU A 165 -13.22 -5.58 5.01
C LEU A 165 -14.21 -4.61 4.34
N SER A 166 -13.95 -3.30 4.40
CA SER A 166 -14.80 -2.28 3.78
C SER A 166 -14.89 -2.42 2.26
N ARG A 167 -13.82 -2.90 1.62
CA ARG A 167 -13.80 -3.19 0.17
C ARG A 167 -14.46 -4.52 -0.18
N ALA A 168 -14.54 -5.45 0.77
CA ALA A 168 -15.06 -6.80 0.54
C ALA A 168 -16.59 -6.89 0.77
N VAL A 169 -17.19 -5.99 1.55
CA VAL A 169 -18.63 -5.99 1.81
C VAL A 169 -19.40 -5.28 0.71
N ARG A 170 -20.63 -5.72 0.48
CA ARG A 170 -21.53 -5.14 -0.53
C ARG A 170 -22.26 -3.90 -0.03
N SER A 171 -22.60 -3.83 1.28
CA SER A 171 -23.35 -2.72 1.86
C SER A 171 -22.44 -1.51 2.05
N PRO A 172 -22.77 -0.33 1.47
CA PRO A 172 -22.04 0.92 1.74
C PRO A 172 -22.14 1.33 3.21
N GLU A 173 -23.25 1.07 3.88
CA GLU A 173 -23.48 1.38 5.30
C GLU A 173 -22.50 0.58 6.16
N LEU A 174 -22.46 -0.76 5.99
CA LEU A 174 -21.52 -1.62 6.72
C LEU A 174 -20.06 -1.26 6.42
N SER A 175 -19.74 -0.92 5.16
CA SER A 175 -18.42 -0.43 4.79
C SER A 175 -18.04 0.84 5.56
N GLY A 176 -18.97 1.79 5.70
CA GLY A 176 -18.79 3.01 6.50
C GLY A 176 -18.62 2.71 7.99
N GLU A 177 -19.46 1.84 8.55
CA GLU A 177 -19.40 1.43 9.96
C GLU A 177 -18.05 0.79 10.33
N LEU A 178 -17.54 -0.13 9.49
CA LEU A 178 -16.24 -0.77 9.69
C LEU A 178 -15.10 0.27 9.78
N ARG A 179 -15.08 1.23 8.86
CA ARG A 179 -14.04 2.28 8.85
C ARG A 179 -14.19 3.26 10.02
N ALA A 180 -15.42 3.65 10.35
CA ALA A 180 -15.68 4.55 11.47
C ALA A 180 -15.30 3.91 12.81
N ALA A 181 -15.70 2.66 13.04
CA ALA A 181 -15.37 1.91 14.26
C ALA A 181 -13.86 1.73 14.45
N ALA A 182 -13.14 1.34 13.39
CA ALA A 182 -11.69 1.18 13.43
C ALA A 182 -10.98 2.51 13.67
N GLY A 183 -11.38 3.58 13.00
CA GLY A 183 -10.81 4.91 13.19
C GLY A 183 -11.00 5.42 14.61
N ALA A 184 -12.22 5.31 15.15
CA ALA A 184 -12.49 5.68 16.53
C ALA A 184 -11.68 4.85 17.54
N SER A 185 -11.48 3.55 17.27
CA SER A 185 -10.67 2.67 18.13
C SER A 185 -9.20 3.11 18.13
N VAL A 186 -8.59 3.32 16.96
CA VAL A 186 -7.19 3.76 16.84
C VAL A 186 -6.98 5.09 17.58
N LEU A 187 -7.88 6.06 17.39
CA LEU A 187 -7.75 7.38 18.04
C LEU A 187 -7.89 7.32 19.57
N ARG A 188 -8.76 6.45 20.08
CA ARG A 188 -8.91 6.25 21.54
C ARG A 188 -7.69 5.55 22.15
N SER A 189 -7.19 4.49 21.53
CA SER A 189 -6.05 3.71 22.05
C SER A 189 -4.77 4.56 22.09
N ALA A 190 -4.55 5.41 21.09
CA ALA A 190 -3.40 6.30 21.05
C ALA A 190 -3.48 7.45 22.07
N ALA A 191 -4.66 7.78 22.59
CA ALA A 191 -4.85 8.85 23.61
C ALA A 191 -4.86 8.31 25.05
N ALA A 192 -4.93 6.99 25.24
CA ALA A 192 -5.04 6.35 26.55
C ALA A 192 -3.69 6.01 27.20
N GLY A 193 -2.58 6.24 26.52
CA GLY A 193 -1.22 6.13 27.04
C GLY A 193 -0.70 7.48 27.46
#